data_381c1d501088a4cfca30dbbeec146944
#
_entry.id   381c1d501088a4cfca30dbbeec146944
#
_cell.length_a   1.000
_cell.length_b   1.000
_cell.length_c   1.000
_cell.angle_alpha   90.00
_cell.angle_beta   90.00
_cell.angle_gamma   90.00
#
_symmetry.space_group_name_H-M   'P 1'
#
loop_
_entity.id
_entity.type
_entity.pdbx_description
1 polymer ?
#
loop_
_entity_poly.entity_id
_entity_poly.type
_entity_poly.pdbx_seq_one_letter_code
_entity_poly.pdbx_strand_id
1 'polypeptide(L)'
;MGTLHKSGLAEQAPGGTQQERVETRRKADGDTASPPLQPFLRMRNVDVARGEKIVLRRVNLEIAEGEHVAILGPNGCGKSTLIKAITSECYPIVGPGMERLIYGRERWDLMELRKHLGVVSAELPGERTPRTLGIDAVVSGFFSSSTLWPNLEVTAQMRERAEEALARMQASHLRGRWVGEMSAGETRRVMIARALVHRPAMLLLDEPSNALDLAAQRELREILRGVARTAGILMVTHQLADILPEIHRVVMMRDGEIVADGAKGELLTERRLSELFGVEVTLTERNGYWHSW
;
A
#
# COMPACT_ATOMS: atom_id res chain seq x y z
N MET A 1 -77.06 -12.07 27.80
CA MET A 1 -76.90 -11.31 29.03
C MET A 1 -75.62 -10.51 28.88
N GLY A 2 -75.66 -9.32 28.65
CA GLY A 2 -76.11 -8.05 29.16
C GLY A 2 -75.00 -7.10 28.85
N THR A 3 -75.19 -6.21 27.86
CA THR A 3 -75.50 -4.77 28.01
C THR A 3 -74.44 -4.00 28.87
N LEU A 4 -73.87 -2.90 28.46
CA LEU A 4 -74.28 -1.57 28.01
C LEU A 4 -73.03 -0.65 27.92
N HIS A 5 -72.88 0.12 26.88
CA HIS A 5 -72.94 1.60 26.86
C HIS A 5 -71.94 2.41 27.67
N LYS A 6 -71.19 3.33 27.11
CA LYS A 6 -71.43 4.69 26.60
C LYS A 6 -70.12 5.39 26.33
N SER A 7 -70.05 6.00 25.17
CA SER A 7 -69.95 7.47 24.91
C SER A 7 -68.73 8.15 25.59
N GLY A 8 -67.81 8.76 24.93
CA GLY A 8 -67.83 9.82 23.97
C GLY A 8 -67.01 10.96 24.50
N LEU A 9 -66.14 11.51 23.73
CA LEU A 9 -65.94 12.95 23.54
C LEU A 9 -64.65 13.17 22.80
N ALA A 10 -64.81 13.88 21.69
CA ALA A 10 -63.73 14.42 20.91
C ALA A 10 -63.11 15.60 21.64
N GLU A 11 -61.80 15.75 21.62
CA GLU A 11 -61.16 17.02 21.90
C GLU A 11 -60.11 17.32 20.85
N GLN A 12 -60.22 18.52 20.30
CA GLN A 12 -59.54 19.07 19.14
C GLN A 12 -58.08 19.37 19.47
N ALA A 13 -57.20 19.06 18.56
CA ALA A 13 -55.82 19.54 18.56
C ALA A 13 -55.78 20.99 18.00
N PRO A 14 -54.98 21.89 18.58
CA PRO A 14 -54.69 23.19 17.97
C PRO A 14 -53.58 23.08 16.94
N GLY A 15 -53.80 23.79 15.80
CA GLY A 15 -52.92 23.83 14.66
C GLY A 15 -51.59 24.51 14.96
N GLY A 16 -50.53 23.82 14.67
CA GLY A 16 -49.17 24.39 14.57
C GLY A 16 -48.96 24.87 13.13
N THR A 17 -48.53 26.11 13.01
CA THR A 17 -48.32 26.85 11.77
C THR A 17 -47.28 26.25 10.85
N GLN A 18 -47.46 26.37 9.54
CA GLN A 18 -46.54 25.86 8.49
C GLN A 18 -45.11 26.35 8.56
N GLN A 19 -44.79 27.31 9.39
CA GLN A 19 -43.39 27.80 9.58
C GLN A 19 -42.51 26.90 10.45
N GLU A 20 -43.06 26.16 11.41
CA GLU A 20 -42.26 25.21 12.22
C GLU A 20 -41.89 23.91 11.49
N ARG A 21 -42.55 23.59 10.38
CA ARG A 21 -42.21 22.41 9.56
C ARG A 21 -41.06 22.61 8.56
N VAL A 22 -40.66 23.85 8.33
CA VAL A 22 -39.55 24.18 7.40
C VAL A 22 -38.21 24.26 8.11
N GLU A 23 -38.19 24.61 9.39
CA GLU A 23 -36.92 24.64 10.17
C GLU A 23 -36.42 23.28 10.64
N THR A 24 -37.32 22.28 10.80
CA THR A 24 -36.93 20.93 11.21
C THR A 24 -36.37 20.10 10.05
N ARG A 25 -36.51 20.52 8.79
CA ARG A 25 -35.94 19.84 7.61
C ARG A 25 -34.56 20.33 7.18
N ARG A 26 -34.04 21.42 7.74
CA ARG A 26 -32.70 21.97 7.42
C ARG A 26 -31.57 21.53 8.36
N LYS A 27 -31.85 20.64 9.33
CA LYS A 27 -30.82 20.08 10.26
C LYS A 27 -30.48 18.61 10.02
N ALA A 28 -30.88 18.02 8.89
CA ALA A 28 -30.61 16.62 8.55
C ALA A 28 -29.61 16.43 7.39
N ASP A 29 -29.01 17.50 6.86
CA ASP A 29 -27.85 17.41 5.97
C ASP A 29 -26.58 17.52 6.83
N GLY A 30 -26.44 16.60 7.77
CA GLY A 30 -25.22 16.36 8.51
C GLY A 30 -24.23 15.66 7.58
N ASP A 31 -23.17 16.36 7.35
CA ASP A 31 -21.87 15.93 6.84
C ASP A 31 -21.63 14.45 7.13
N THR A 32 -21.91 13.56 6.17
CA THR A 32 -21.49 12.16 6.21
C THR A 32 -20.02 12.10 5.82
N ALA A 33 -19.16 12.64 6.69
CA ALA A 33 -17.76 12.33 6.65
C ALA A 33 -17.66 10.79 6.74
N SER A 34 -17.17 10.16 5.69
CA SER A 34 -16.83 8.74 5.71
C SER A 34 -16.03 8.45 6.99
N PRO A 35 -16.28 7.35 7.70
CA PRO A 35 -15.54 7.05 8.91
C PRO A 35 -14.04 7.11 8.59
N PRO A 36 -13.22 7.69 9.47
CA PRO A 36 -11.80 7.82 9.22
C PRO A 36 -11.24 6.44 8.91
N LEU A 37 -10.55 6.32 7.77
CA LEU A 37 -9.88 5.10 7.35
C LEU A 37 -9.00 4.64 8.51
N GLN A 38 -9.12 3.38 8.91
CA GLN A 38 -8.27 2.84 9.97
C GLN A 38 -6.81 2.93 9.53
N PRO A 39 -5.88 3.32 10.40
CA PRO A 39 -4.48 3.40 10.02
C PRO A 39 -3.95 1.99 9.74
N PHE A 40 -3.42 1.81 8.52
CA PHE A 40 -2.61 0.64 8.18
C PHE A 40 -1.33 0.63 8.99
N LEU A 41 -0.65 1.78 9.04
CA LEU A 41 0.62 1.96 9.73
C LEU A 41 0.57 3.18 10.64
N ARG A 42 1.05 3.01 11.87
CA ARG A 42 1.40 4.12 12.76
C ARG A 42 2.79 3.87 13.35
N MET A 43 3.69 4.78 13.11
CA MET A 43 5.01 4.85 13.72
C MET A 43 5.17 6.18 14.46
N ARG A 44 5.62 6.14 15.69
CA ARG A 44 5.97 7.31 16.49
C ARG A 44 7.32 7.09 17.14
N ASN A 45 8.21 8.04 16.95
CA ASN A 45 9.55 8.03 17.54
C ASN A 45 10.29 6.70 17.33
N VAL A 46 10.25 6.16 16.10
CA VAL A 46 10.77 4.84 15.78
C VAL A 46 12.22 4.94 15.31
N ASP A 47 13.12 4.31 16.06
CA ASP A 47 14.52 4.07 15.67
C ASP A 47 14.71 2.61 15.25
N VAL A 48 15.51 2.37 14.20
CA VAL A 48 15.85 1.02 13.75
C VAL A 48 17.35 0.93 13.52
N ALA A 49 18.00 -0.09 14.12
CA ALA A 49 19.40 -0.39 13.87
C ALA A 49 19.58 -1.58 12.92
N ARG A 50 20.69 -1.56 12.18
CA ARG A 50 21.23 -2.71 11.44
C ARG A 50 22.68 -2.92 11.87
N GLY A 51 22.93 -3.99 12.63
CA GLY A 51 24.16 -4.14 13.38
C GLY A 51 24.29 -3.01 14.40
N GLU A 52 25.44 -2.37 14.45
CA GLU A 52 25.70 -1.26 15.38
C GLU A 52 25.23 0.11 14.87
N LYS A 53 24.78 0.20 13.61
CA LYS A 53 24.39 1.48 12.99
C LYS A 53 22.89 1.72 13.09
N ILE A 54 22.48 2.85 13.67
CA ILE A 54 21.11 3.34 13.59
C ILE A 54 20.88 3.84 12.17
N VAL A 55 19.93 3.20 11.47
CA VAL A 55 19.56 3.47 10.06
C VAL A 55 18.31 4.32 9.96
N LEU A 56 17.33 4.08 10.82
CA LEU A 56 16.14 4.95 10.94
C LEU A 56 16.21 5.69 12.28
N ARG A 57 15.85 6.97 12.25
CA ARG A 57 15.97 7.87 13.39
C ARG A 57 14.67 8.62 13.61
N ARG A 58 14.05 8.40 14.77
CA ARG A 58 12.83 9.09 15.23
C ARG A 58 11.76 9.20 14.14
N VAL A 59 11.57 8.12 13.39
CA VAL A 59 10.58 8.09 12.30
C VAL A 59 9.19 8.24 12.89
N ASN A 60 8.46 9.24 12.39
CA ASN A 60 7.05 9.47 12.66
C ASN A 60 6.31 9.38 11.32
N LEU A 61 5.43 8.40 11.18
CA LEU A 61 4.70 8.12 9.93
C LEU A 61 3.38 7.45 10.25
N GLU A 62 2.31 8.00 9.72
CA GLU A 62 0.99 7.36 9.77
C GLU A 62 0.44 7.25 8.36
N ILE A 63 -0.01 6.04 7.96
CA ILE A 63 -0.57 5.76 6.64
C ILE A 63 -1.91 5.07 6.85
N ALA A 64 -2.95 5.57 6.19
CA ALA A 64 -4.27 4.96 6.21
C ALA A 64 -4.34 3.69 5.34
N GLU A 65 -5.25 2.78 5.66
CA GLU A 65 -5.55 1.65 4.78
C GLU A 65 -6.13 2.14 3.46
N GLY A 66 -5.62 1.61 2.35
CA GLY A 66 -6.04 2.02 1.00
C GLY A 66 -5.39 3.31 0.49
N GLU A 67 -4.61 4.01 1.32
CA GLU A 67 -3.90 5.22 0.90
C GLU A 67 -2.76 4.91 -0.09
N HIS A 68 -2.53 5.83 -1.05
CA HIS A 68 -1.42 5.73 -1.98
C HIS A 68 -0.33 6.73 -1.60
N VAL A 69 0.83 6.21 -1.20
CA VAL A 69 1.96 7.01 -0.70
C VAL A 69 3.24 6.63 -1.43
N ALA A 70 4.04 7.60 -1.84
CA ALA A 70 5.40 7.38 -2.30
C ALA A 70 6.40 7.85 -1.25
N ILE A 71 7.38 6.99 -0.93
CA ILE A 71 8.54 7.35 -0.12
C ILE A 71 9.71 7.59 -1.06
N LEU A 72 10.16 8.82 -1.11
CA LEU A 72 11.20 9.31 -2.01
C LEU A 72 12.47 9.66 -1.23
N GLY A 73 13.63 9.32 -1.76
CA GLY A 73 14.90 9.70 -1.17
C GLY A 73 16.10 9.03 -1.83
N PRO A 74 17.32 9.53 -1.60
CA PRO A 74 18.54 8.98 -2.18
C PRO A 74 18.79 7.54 -1.75
N ASN A 75 19.65 6.85 -2.49
CA ASN A 75 20.07 5.50 -2.12
C ASN A 75 20.79 5.50 -0.76
N GLY A 76 20.51 4.48 0.06
CA GLY A 76 21.11 4.36 1.38
C GLY A 76 20.47 5.22 2.48
N CYS A 77 19.45 6.04 2.21
CA CYS A 77 18.81 6.88 3.23
C CYS A 77 17.89 6.12 4.21
N GLY A 78 17.70 4.79 4.06
CA GLY A 78 16.91 3.97 4.99
C GLY A 78 15.58 3.46 4.46
N LYS A 79 15.19 3.72 3.21
CA LYS A 79 13.89 3.33 2.61
C LYS A 79 13.58 1.84 2.73
N SER A 80 14.49 0.96 2.30
CA SER A 80 14.31 -0.49 2.41
C SER A 80 14.31 -0.98 3.86
N THR A 81 15.02 -0.27 4.77
CA THR A 81 14.94 -0.55 6.21
C THR A 81 13.56 -0.19 6.77
N LEU A 82 12.95 0.88 6.28
CA LEU A 82 11.57 1.23 6.64
C LEU A 82 10.59 0.15 6.18
N ILE A 83 10.70 -0.35 4.94
CA ILE A 83 9.89 -1.50 4.48
C ILE A 83 10.10 -2.70 5.42
N LYS A 84 11.35 -3.06 5.73
CA LYS A 84 11.66 -4.17 6.64
C LYS A 84 11.11 -3.96 8.07
N ALA A 85 11.06 -2.72 8.54
CA ALA A 85 10.42 -2.40 9.80
C ALA A 85 8.88 -2.55 9.73
N ILE A 86 8.25 -2.18 8.61
CA ILE A 86 6.82 -2.38 8.38
C ILE A 86 6.49 -3.87 8.27
N THR A 87 7.29 -4.66 7.55
CA THR A 87 7.08 -6.10 7.35
C THR A 87 7.52 -6.97 8.54
N SER A 88 7.96 -6.35 9.65
CA SER A 88 8.48 -7.03 10.84
C SER A 88 9.73 -7.90 10.59
N GLU A 89 10.48 -7.62 9.54
CA GLU A 89 11.80 -8.22 9.27
C GLU A 89 12.93 -7.49 10.02
N CYS A 90 12.70 -6.24 10.44
CA CYS A 90 13.53 -5.49 11.36
C CYS A 90 12.67 -4.94 12.49
N TYR A 91 13.21 -4.98 13.72
CA TYR A 91 12.47 -4.48 14.87
C TYR A 91 13.01 -3.12 15.31
N PRO A 92 12.10 -2.22 15.76
CA PRO A 92 12.48 -0.96 16.37
C PRO A 92 13.29 -1.15 17.65
N ILE A 93 14.16 -0.19 17.95
CA ILE A 93 14.81 -0.06 19.25
C ILE A 93 13.73 0.39 20.24
N VAL A 94 13.57 -0.37 21.33
CA VAL A 94 12.60 -0.03 22.38
C VAL A 94 13.12 1.20 23.14
N GLY A 95 12.29 2.24 23.19
CA GLY A 95 12.63 3.50 23.84
C GLY A 95 11.41 4.28 24.31
N PRO A 96 11.60 5.38 25.07
CA PRO A 96 10.49 6.21 25.54
C PRO A 96 9.66 6.78 24.38
N GLY A 97 8.33 6.56 24.45
CA GLY A 97 7.39 7.09 23.45
C GLY A 97 7.47 6.41 22.08
N MET A 98 8.22 5.31 21.92
CA MET A 98 8.23 4.53 20.70
C MET A 98 6.93 3.78 20.55
N GLU A 99 6.30 3.92 19.40
CA GLU A 99 5.11 3.16 18.99
C GLU A 99 5.28 2.68 17.55
N ARG A 100 5.01 1.41 17.28
CA ARG A 100 4.85 0.87 15.93
C ARG A 100 3.64 -0.03 15.89
N LEU A 101 2.59 0.42 15.25
CA LEU A 101 1.35 -0.34 15.04
C LEU A 101 1.15 -0.60 13.55
N ILE A 102 0.82 -1.86 13.23
CA ILE A 102 0.39 -2.26 11.89
C ILE A 102 -1.03 -2.80 12.05
N TYR A 103 -2.00 -2.21 11.37
CA TYR A 103 -3.42 -2.50 11.58
C TYR A 103 -3.78 -2.50 13.07
N GLY A 104 -3.29 -1.50 13.81
CA GLY A 104 -3.56 -1.32 15.25
C GLY A 104 -2.88 -2.32 16.19
N ARG A 105 -1.98 -3.19 15.72
CA ARG A 105 -1.29 -4.20 16.53
C ARG A 105 0.22 -3.96 16.56
N GLU A 106 0.83 -4.12 17.73
CA GLU A 106 2.29 -4.03 17.90
C GLU A 106 3.03 -5.26 17.37
N ARG A 107 2.41 -6.43 17.51
CA ARG A 107 2.98 -7.72 17.13
C ARG A 107 2.05 -8.46 16.18
N TRP A 108 2.65 -9.09 15.20
CA TRP A 108 1.98 -9.91 14.22
C TRP A 108 2.67 -11.27 14.09
N ASP A 109 1.90 -12.30 13.87
CA ASP A 109 2.39 -13.48 13.18
C ASP A 109 2.69 -13.10 11.73
N LEU A 110 3.90 -13.46 11.23
CA LEU A 110 4.34 -13.05 9.89
C LEU A 110 3.46 -13.64 8.78
N MET A 111 2.92 -14.86 8.99
CA MET A 111 2.04 -15.51 8.01
C MET A 111 0.69 -14.78 7.94
N GLU A 112 0.17 -14.35 9.09
CA GLU A 112 -1.06 -13.57 9.16
C GLU A 112 -0.87 -12.17 8.55
N LEU A 113 0.22 -11.47 8.86
CA LEU A 113 0.50 -10.16 8.31
C LEU A 113 0.57 -10.19 6.77
N ARG A 114 1.19 -11.21 6.21
CA ARG A 114 1.34 -11.36 4.75
C ARG A 114 0.04 -11.66 4.02
N LYS A 115 -1.04 -12.02 4.72
CA LYS A 115 -2.39 -12.09 4.13
C LYS A 115 -3.00 -10.71 3.90
N HIS A 116 -2.64 -9.74 4.75
CA HIS A 116 -3.13 -8.36 4.67
C HIS A 116 -2.23 -7.44 3.86
N LEU A 117 -0.97 -7.83 3.67
CA LEU A 117 0.08 -6.99 3.11
C LEU A 117 0.82 -7.71 1.99
N GLY A 118 0.64 -7.25 0.76
CA GLY A 118 1.46 -7.68 -0.36
C GLY A 118 2.81 -6.97 -0.33
N VAL A 119 3.91 -7.71 -0.48
CA VAL A 119 5.26 -7.14 -0.46
C VAL A 119 6.05 -7.59 -1.67
N VAL A 120 6.62 -6.63 -2.39
CA VAL A 120 7.55 -6.87 -3.51
C VAL A 120 8.84 -6.13 -3.20
N SER A 121 9.88 -6.88 -2.84
CA SER A 121 11.20 -6.32 -2.56
C SER A 121 11.97 -5.99 -3.83
N ALA A 122 12.96 -5.09 -3.72
CA ALA A 122 13.87 -4.75 -4.80
C ALA A 122 14.74 -5.94 -5.21
N GLU A 123 15.07 -6.79 -4.25
CA GLU A 123 15.88 -7.99 -4.49
C GLU A 123 15.09 -9.01 -5.31
N LEU A 124 15.77 -9.63 -6.27
CA LEU A 124 15.22 -10.75 -7.03
C LEU A 124 14.94 -11.92 -6.09
N PRO A 125 13.98 -12.78 -6.44
CA PRO A 125 13.63 -13.92 -5.62
C PRO A 125 14.86 -14.82 -5.34
N GLY A 126 14.89 -15.40 -4.13
CA GLY A 126 16.02 -16.23 -3.65
C GLY A 126 16.38 -17.38 -4.59
N GLU A 127 17.52 -18.01 -4.36
CA GLU A 127 18.21 -18.98 -5.24
C GLU A 127 17.32 -20.12 -5.83
N ARG A 128 16.22 -20.47 -5.17
CA ARG A 128 15.32 -21.55 -5.62
C ARG A 128 14.19 -21.09 -6.52
N THR A 129 13.82 -19.81 -6.47
CA THR A 129 12.73 -19.26 -7.30
C THR A 129 13.01 -19.35 -8.80
N PRO A 130 14.26 -19.20 -9.30
CA PRO A 130 14.56 -19.39 -10.72
C PRO A 130 14.16 -20.76 -11.27
N ARG A 131 14.15 -21.80 -10.43
CA ARG A 131 13.76 -23.18 -10.78
C ARG A 131 12.31 -23.49 -10.45
N THR A 132 11.45 -22.48 -10.45
CA THR A 132 10.02 -22.60 -10.16
C THR A 132 9.23 -22.12 -11.38
N LEU A 133 8.15 -22.80 -11.72
CA LEU A 133 7.26 -22.35 -12.79
C LEU A 133 6.52 -21.06 -12.36
N GLY A 134 6.18 -20.20 -13.31
CA GLY A 134 5.51 -18.94 -13.03
C GLY A 134 4.26 -19.09 -12.17
N ILE A 135 3.39 -20.07 -12.50
CA ILE A 135 2.18 -20.33 -11.69
C ILE A 135 2.53 -20.79 -10.26
N ASP A 136 3.52 -21.65 -10.09
CA ASP A 136 3.92 -22.17 -8.79
C ASP A 136 4.61 -21.10 -7.95
N ALA A 137 5.34 -20.16 -8.58
CA ALA A 137 5.88 -19.00 -7.93
C ALA A 137 4.76 -18.09 -7.37
N VAL A 138 3.66 -17.92 -8.11
CA VAL A 138 2.51 -17.15 -7.64
C VAL A 138 1.77 -17.90 -6.53
N VAL A 139 1.50 -19.20 -6.69
CA VAL A 139 0.87 -20.06 -5.65
C VAL A 139 1.69 -20.04 -4.35
N SER A 140 3.03 -20.02 -4.41
CA SER A 140 3.89 -19.97 -3.23
C SER A 140 3.63 -18.76 -2.33
N GLY A 141 3.00 -17.71 -2.87
CA GLY A 141 2.57 -16.53 -2.12
C GLY A 141 1.59 -16.87 -0.98
N PHE A 142 0.72 -17.86 -1.16
CA PHE A 142 -0.21 -18.31 -0.11
C PHE A 142 0.50 -18.86 1.13
N PHE A 143 1.71 -19.37 0.94
CA PHE A 143 2.51 -19.99 1.99
C PHE A 143 3.66 -19.09 2.48
N SER A 144 3.69 -17.84 2.02
CA SER A 144 4.79 -16.89 2.31
C SER A 144 6.19 -17.48 1.99
N SER A 145 6.26 -18.40 1.04
CA SER A 145 7.46 -19.12 0.64
C SER A 145 8.02 -18.56 -0.67
N SER A 146 9.34 -18.67 -0.88
CA SER A 146 9.98 -18.30 -2.15
C SER A 146 9.78 -19.34 -3.26
N THR A 147 9.33 -20.55 -2.91
CA THR A 147 9.05 -21.64 -3.84
C THR A 147 7.92 -22.53 -3.30
N LEU A 148 7.30 -23.31 -4.18
CA LEU A 148 6.28 -24.28 -3.79
C LEU A 148 6.96 -25.59 -3.39
N TRP A 149 6.87 -25.92 -2.09
CA TRP A 149 7.42 -27.16 -1.57
C TRP A 149 6.45 -28.34 -1.77
N PRO A 150 6.95 -29.59 -1.99
CA PRO A 150 6.11 -30.75 -2.26
C PRO A 150 5.14 -31.13 -1.13
N ASN A 151 5.41 -30.72 0.11
CA ASN A 151 4.59 -30.98 1.30
C ASN A 151 3.47 -29.94 1.51
N LEU A 152 3.36 -28.93 0.64
CA LEU A 152 2.32 -27.91 0.76
C LEU A 152 1.05 -28.36 0.03
N GLU A 153 -0.08 -28.31 0.73
CA GLU A 153 -1.38 -28.64 0.14
C GLU A 153 -1.92 -27.46 -0.68
N VAL A 154 -1.89 -27.62 -2.00
CA VAL A 154 -2.40 -26.63 -2.94
C VAL A 154 -3.81 -26.95 -3.34
N THR A 155 -4.77 -26.11 -2.97
CA THR A 155 -6.16 -26.27 -3.36
C THR A 155 -6.43 -25.77 -4.78
N ALA A 156 -7.53 -26.24 -5.40
CA ALA A 156 -7.98 -25.71 -6.69
C ALA A 156 -8.25 -24.19 -6.63
N GLN A 157 -8.81 -23.71 -5.53
CA GLN A 157 -9.07 -22.28 -5.33
C GLN A 157 -7.78 -21.44 -5.27
N MET A 158 -6.69 -21.97 -4.68
CA MET A 158 -5.39 -21.28 -4.70
C MET A 158 -4.85 -21.16 -6.12
N ARG A 159 -4.98 -22.21 -6.94
CA ARG A 159 -4.56 -22.17 -8.34
C ARG A 159 -5.38 -21.18 -9.15
N GLU A 160 -6.70 -21.17 -8.99
CA GLU A 160 -7.60 -20.22 -9.66
C GLU A 160 -7.23 -18.77 -9.31
N ARG A 161 -7.04 -18.45 -8.03
CA ARG A 161 -6.59 -17.11 -7.61
C ARG A 161 -5.21 -16.74 -8.14
N ALA A 162 -4.30 -17.70 -8.27
CA ALA A 162 -2.98 -17.46 -8.87
C ALA A 162 -3.09 -17.15 -10.37
N GLU A 163 -3.97 -17.86 -11.12
CA GLU A 163 -4.27 -17.55 -12.51
C GLU A 163 -4.88 -16.16 -12.67
N GLU A 164 -5.84 -15.80 -11.83
CA GLU A 164 -6.41 -14.43 -11.80
C GLU A 164 -5.35 -13.36 -11.53
N ALA A 165 -4.44 -13.61 -10.58
CA ALA A 165 -3.35 -12.69 -10.26
C ALA A 165 -2.38 -12.52 -11.43
N LEU A 166 -2.02 -13.61 -12.13
CA LEU A 166 -1.23 -13.56 -13.35
C LEU A 166 -1.94 -12.78 -14.46
N ALA A 167 -3.24 -13.00 -14.65
CA ALA A 167 -4.03 -12.29 -15.65
C ALA A 167 -4.06 -10.77 -15.37
N ARG A 168 -4.26 -10.37 -14.12
CA ARG A 168 -4.20 -8.95 -13.70
C ARG A 168 -2.85 -8.30 -14.00
N MET A 169 -1.77 -9.08 -13.95
CA MET A 169 -0.41 -8.62 -14.26
C MET A 169 -0.06 -8.78 -15.75
N GLN A 170 -1.04 -9.12 -16.61
CA GLN A 170 -0.80 -9.42 -18.04
C GLN A 170 0.31 -10.46 -18.25
N ALA A 171 0.38 -11.45 -17.35
CA ALA A 171 1.44 -12.45 -17.24
C ALA A 171 0.94 -13.89 -17.39
N SER A 172 -0.30 -14.12 -17.88
CA SER A 172 -0.88 -15.47 -18.02
C SER A 172 -0.03 -16.39 -18.92
N HIS A 173 0.64 -15.85 -19.93
CA HIS A 173 1.54 -16.59 -20.83
C HIS A 173 2.80 -17.11 -20.12
N LEU A 174 3.12 -16.60 -18.93
CA LEU A 174 4.29 -16.99 -18.13
C LEU A 174 4.01 -18.17 -17.18
N ARG A 175 2.75 -18.64 -17.09
CA ARG A 175 2.34 -19.67 -16.14
C ARG A 175 3.22 -20.93 -16.17
N GLY A 176 3.61 -21.37 -17.36
CA GLY A 176 4.39 -22.60 -17.61
C GLY A 176 5.88 -22.35 -17.89
N ARG A 177 6.37 -21.10 -17.78
CA ARG A 177 7.79 -20.78 -17.95
C ARG A 177 8.53 -20.82 -16.63
N TRP A 178 9.79 -21.20 -16.65
CA TRP A 178 10.67 -21.10 -15.49
C TRP A 178 10.98 -19.63 -15.20
N VAL A 179 10.88 -19.23 -13.93
CA VAL A 179 11.17 -17.84 -13.52
C VAL A 179 12.58 -17.40 -13.93
N GLY A 180 13.56 -18.31 -13.88
CA GLY A 180 14.94 -18.02 -14.31
C GLY A 180 15.14 -17.80 -15.81
N GLU A 181 14.13 -18.10 -16.64
CA GLU A 181 14.14 -17.86 -18.08
C GLU A 181 13.36 -16.60 -18.47
N MET A 182 12.78 -15.90 -17.50
CA MET A 182 12.00 -14.69 -17.69
C MET A 182 12.92 -13.46 -17.73
N SER A 183 12.52 -12.46 -18.51
CA SER A 183 13.12 -11.13 -18.41
C SER A 183 12.88 -10.50 -17.02
N ALA A 184 13.62 -9.47 -16.68
CA ALA A 184 13.43 -8.74 -15.41
C ALA A 184 11.99 -8.20 -15.27
N GLY A 185 11.40 -7.67 -16.35
CA GLY A 185 10.02 -7.18 -16.38
C GLY A 185 8.98 -8.30 -16.20
N GLU A 186 9.18 -9.44 -16.87
CA GLU A 186 8.34 -10.62 -16.72
C GLU A 186 8.40 -11.15 -15.27
N THR A 187 9.61 -11.30 -14.73
CA THR A 187 9.82 -11.71 -13.33
C THR A 187 9.14 -10.76 -12.36
N ARG A 188 9.26 -9.44 -12.57
CA ARG A 188 8.64 -8.43 -11.71
C ARG A 188 7.12 -8.58 -11.71
N ARG A 189 6.49 -8.78 -12.87
CA ARG A 189 5.04 -9.02 -12.98
C ARG A 189 4.60 -10.27 -12.24
N VAL A 190 5.34 -11.38 -12.36
CA VAL A 190 5.07 -12.61 -11.60
C VAL A 190 5.20 -12.40 -10.09
N MET A 191 6.21 -11.64 -9.63
CA MET A 191 6.39 -11.35 -8.20
C MET A 191 5.29 -10.43 -7.65
N ILE A 192 4.79 -9.48 -8.43
CA ILE A 192 3.64 -8.67 -8.03
C ILE A 192 2.37 -9.54 -8.01
N ALA A 193 2.15 -10.42 -9.00
CA ALA A 193 1.05 -11.38 -8.97
C ALA A 193 1.08 -12.24 -7.70
N ARG A 194 2.26 -12.74 -7.33
CA ARG A 194 2.49 -13.48 -6.08
C ARG A 194 2.10 -12.68 -4.84
N ALA A 195 2.45 -11.40 -4.78
CA ALA A 195 2.11 -10.51 -3.66
C ALA A 195 0.60 -10.23 -3.56
N LEU A 196 -0.14 -10.38 -4.66
CA LEU A 196 -1.57 -10.07 -4.76
C LEU A 196 -2.50 -11.28 -4.57
N VAL A 197 -2.00 -12.53 -4.40
CA VAL A 197 -2.85 -13.74 -4.29
C VAL A 197 -3.82 -13.72 -3.12
N HIS A 198 -3.46 -13.04 -2.02
CA HIS A 198 -4.32 -12.86 -0.87
C HIS A 198 -5.32 -11.70 -1.02
N ARG A 199 -5.24 -10.94 -2.13
CA ARG A 199 -5.99 -9.68 -2.33
C ARG A 199 -5.77 -8.71 -1.17
N PRO A 200 -4.51 -8.38 -0.85
CA PRO A 200 -4.17 -7.55 0.30
C PRO A 200 -4.77 -6.14 0.16
N ALA A 201 -5.10 -5.51 1.28
CA ALA A 201 -5.55 -4.12 1.31
C ALA A 201 -4.43 -3.13 0.97
N MET A 202 -3.18 -3.50 1.23
CA MET A 202 -1.98 -2.68 0.94
C MET A 202 -0.95 -3.47 0.16
N LEU A 203 -0.34 -2.84 -0.85
CA LEU A 203 0.80 -3.36 -1.61
C LEU A 203 2.03 -2.48 -1.36
N LEU A 204 3.08 -3.07 -0.80
CA LEU A 204 4.38 -2.44 -0.61
C LEU A 204 5.30 -2.79 -1.76
N LEU A 205 5.87 -1.77 -2.39
CA LEU A 205 6.77 -1.88 -3.52
C LEU A 205 8.10 -1.21 -3.19
N ASP A 206 9.17 -1.99 -3.12
CA ASP A 206 10.53 -1.46 -2.91
C ASP A 206 11.26 -1.41 -4.27
N GLU A 207 11.48 -0.20 -4.79
CA GLU A 207 12.15 0.07 -6.07
C GLU A 207 11.60 -0.79 -7.23
N PRO A 208 10.29 -0.73 -7.54
CA PRO A 208 9.64 -1.69 -8.42
C PRO A 208 10.15 -1.67 -9.87
N SER A 209 10.67 -0.55 -10.34
CA SER A 209 11.18 -0.37 -11.71
C SER A 209 12.69 -0.61 -11.84
N ASN A 210 13.37 -0.90 -10.72
CA ASN A 210 14.82 -1.10 -10.75
C ASN A 210 15.21 -2.27 -11.68
N ALA A 211 16.27 -2.07 -12.47
CA ALA A 211 16.77 -3.01 -13.49
C ALA A 211 15.81 -3.29 -14.67
N LEU A 212 14.74 -2.51 -14.84
CA LEU A 212 13.83 -2.62 -15.97
C LEU A 212 14.24 -1.63 -17.09
N ASP A 213 14.09 -2.05 -18.34
CA ASP A 213 14.16 -1.15 -19.48
C ASP A 213 12.95 -0.21 -19.55
N LEU A 214 13.00 0.80 -20.40
CA LEU A 214 11.95 1.82 -20.51
C LEU A 214 10.58 1.25 -20.89
N ALA A 215 10.54 0.20 -21.73
CA ALA A 215 9.30 -0.42 -22.16
C ALA A 215 8.64 -1.16 -20.96
N ALA A 216 9.43 -2.00 -20.26
CA ALA A 216 8.97 -2.71 -19.09
C ALA A 216 8.56 -1.78 -17.93
N GLN A 217 9.27 -0.67 -17.73
CA GLN A 217 8.89 0.36 -16.76
C GLN A 217 7.53 0.97 -17.09
N ARG A 218 7.28 1.30 -18.36
CA ARG A 218 6.00 1.85 -18.82
C ARG A 218 4.85 0.86 -18.60
N GLU A 219 5.04 -0.40 -19.03
CA GLU A 219 4.05 -1.45 -18.84
C GLU A 219 3.75 -1.66 -17.35
N LEU A 220 4.80 -1.71 -16.51
CA LEU A 220 4.65 -1.87 -15.07
C LEU A 220 3.81 -0.76 -14.45
N ARG A 221 4.06 0.51 -14.83
CA ARG A 221 3.27 1.64 -14.32
C ARG A 221 1.79 1.50 -14.68
N GLU A 222 1.46 1.15 -15.93
CA GLU A 222 0.06 0.96 -16.33
C GLU A 222 -0.62 -0.20 -15.56
N ILE A 223 0.10 -1.29 -15.32
CA ILE A 223 -0.39 -2.42 -14.51
C ILE A 223 -0.63 -1.95 -13.06
N LEU A 224 0.29 -1.23 -12.46
CA LEU A 224 0.17 -0.75 -11.09
C LEU A 224 -0.97 0.25 -10.91
N ARG A 225 -1.28 1.07 -11.92
CA ARG A 225 -2.48 1.91 -11.93
C ARG A 225 -3.77 1.09 -11.85
N GLY A 226 -3.79 -0.08 -12.49
CA GLY A 226 -4.87 -1.05 -12.34
C GLY A 226 -4.98 -1.61 -10.92
N VAL A 227 -3.84 -1.86 -10.26
CA VAL A 227 -3.79 -2.34 -8.86
C VAL A 227 -4.26 -1.26 -7.89
N ALA A 228 -3.89 0.01 -8.12
CA ALA A 228 -4.28 1.15 -7.28
C ALA A 228 -5.80 1.31 -7.10
N ARG A 229 -6.60 0.75 -8.01
CA ARG A 229 -8.07 0.76 -7.88
C ARG A 229 -8.61 -0.21 -6.82
N THR A 230 -7.81 -1.13 -6.34
CA THR A 230 -8.25 -2.23 -5.47
C THR A 230 -7.40 -2.43 -4.21
N ALA A 231 -6.23 -1.81 -4.14
CA ALA A 231 -5.33 -1.87 -2.99
C ALA A 231 -4.59 -0.54 -2.84
N GLY A 232 -4.34 -0.11 -1.62
CA GLY A 232 -3.44 0.99 -1.34
C GLY A 232 -2.02 0.64 -1.80
N ILE A 233 -1.26 1.62 -2.23
CA ILE A 233 0.13 1.44 -2.67
C ILE A 233 1.06 2.26 -1.79
N LEU A 234 1.98 1.57 -1.11
CA LEU A 234 3.14 2.19 -0.51
C LEU A 234 4.36 1.88 -1.39
N MET A 235 4.78 2.88 -2.15
CA MET A 235 5.89 2.76 -3.08
C MET A 235 7.14 3.43 -2.51
N VAL A 236 8.23 2.71 -2.47
CA VAL A 236 9.55 3.25 -2.13
C VAL A 236 10.36 3.35 -3.41
N THR A 237 10.87 4.53 -3.71
CA THR A 237 11.67 4.76 -4.93
C THR A 237 12.63 5.93 -4.77
N HIS A 238 13.63 5.99 -5.63
CA HIS A 238 14.47 7.15 -5.86
C HIS A 238 14.19 7.79 -7.23
N GLN A 239 13.27 7.22 -8.03
CA GLN A 239 12.92 7.67 -9.37
C GLN A 239 11.55 8.35 -9.37
N LEU A 240 11.50 9.61 -9.78
CA LEU A 240 10.24 10.36 -9.84
C LEU A 240 9.24 9.76 -10.84
N ALA A 241 9.74 9.18 -11.93
CA ALA A 241 8.93 8.55 -12.96
C ALA A 241 8.13 7.33 -12.48
N ASP A 242 8.48 6.75 -11.33
CA ASP A 242 7.73 5.64 -10.74
C ASP A 242 6.47 6.11 -10.01
N ILE A 243 6.45 7.37 -9.55
CA ILE A 243 5.34 7.92 -8.78
C ILE A 243 4.12 8.02 -9.67
N LEU A 244 3.15 7.13 -9.45
CA LEU A 244 1.93 7.04 -10.23
C LEU A 244 1.08 8.31 -10.10
N PRO A 245 0.25 8.66 -11.10
CA PRO A 245 -0.71 9.74 -10.98
C PRO A 245 -1.65 9.61 -9.79
N GLU A 246 -2.05 8.38 -9.46
CA GLU A 246 -2.93 8.03 -8.35
C GLU A 246 -2.32 8.25 -6.95
N ILE A 247 -0.99 8.37 -6.85
CA ILE A 247 -0.29 8.71 -5.61
C ILE A 247 -0.39 10.22 -5.39
N HIS A 248 -1.04 10.63 -4.31
CA HIS A 248 -1.25 12.05 -3.97
C HIS A 248 -0.36 12.55 -2.83
N ARG A 249 0.23 11.65 -2.05
CA ARG A 249 1.08 11.96 -0.91
C ARG A 249 2.50 11.45 -1.14
N VAL A 250 3.46 12.29 -0.82
CA VAL A 250 4.89 11.97 -0.90
C VAL A 250 5.52 12.19 0.47
N VAL A 251 6.35 11.22 0.89
CA VAL A 251 7.19 11.30 2.08
C VAL A 251 8.63 11.35 1.63
N MET A 252 9.37 12.38 2.00
CA MET A 252 10.79 12.53 1.64
C MET A 252 11.66 12.07 2.79
N MET A 253 12.59 11.17 2.49
CA MET A 253 13.55 10.62 3.46
C MET A 253 14.98 10.97 3.11
N ARG A 254 15.75 11.38 4.13
CA ARG A 254 17.19 11.61 4.03
C ARG A 254 17.86 11.22 5.35
N ASP A 255 18.99 10.53 5.28
CA ASP A 255 19.83 10.14 6.44
C ASP A 255 19.09 9.41 7.57
N GLY A 256 18.06 8.62 7.20
CA GLY A 256 17.25 7.83 8.14
C GLY A 256 16.08 8.59 8.77
N GLU A 257 15.85 9.83 8.38
CA GLU A 257 14.79 10.68 8.92
C GLU A 257 13.76 11.04 7.84
N ILE A 258 12.51 11.29 8.23
CA ILE A 258 11.51 11.92 7.38
C ILE A 258 11.75 13.43 7.42
N VAL A 259 12.12 14.01 6.28
CA VAL A 259 12.42 15.45 6.16
C VAL A 259 11.25 16.25 5.61
N ALA A 260 10.30 15.61 4.95
CA ALA A 260 9.04 16.23 4.52
C ALA A 260 7.97 15.14 4.30
N ASP A 261 6.71 15.50 4.53
CA ASP A 261 5.53 14.66 4.34
C ASP A 261 4.36 15.56 3.94
N GLY A 262 3.70 15.29 2.81
CA GLY A 262 2.64 16.16 2.33
C GLY A 262 2.17 15.84 0.92
N ALA A 263 1.36 16.75 0.37
CA ALA A 263 0.80 16.61 -0.97
C ALA A 263 1.90 16.55 -2.05
N LYS A 264 1.73 15.63 -3.00
CA LYS A 264 2.69 15.43 -4.10
C LYS A 264 3.05 16.74 -4.82
N GLY A 265 2.05 17.55 -5.17
CA GLY A 265 2.29 18.82 -5.90
C GLY A 265 3.02 19.89 -5.09
N GLU A 266 2.95 19.83 -3.74
CA GLU A 266 3.66 20.76 -2.87
C GLU A 266 5.11 20.35 -2.61
N LEU A 267 5.37 19.05 -2.64
CA LEU A 267 6.69 18.51 -2.32
C LEU A 267 7.57 18.31 -3.56
N LEU A 268 7.01 17.90 -4.70
CA LEU A 268 7.78 17.72 -5.93
C LEU A 268 8.05 19.08 -6.58
N THR A 269 9.05 19.80 -6.08
CA THR A 269 9.57 21.05 -6.62
C THR A 269 11.07 20.92 -6.82
N GLU A 270 11.62 21.64 -7.83
CA GLU A 270 13.06 21.63 -8.14
C GLU A 270 13.90 21.92 -6.90
N ARG A 271 13.51 22.93 -6.12
CA ARG A 271 14.23 23.29 -4.90
C ARG A 271 14.27 22.16 -3.88
N ARG A 272 13.13 21.57 -3.53
CA ARG A 272 13.07 20.49 -2.53
C ARG A 272 13.77 19.23 -2.98
N LEU A 273 13.68 18.92 -4.27
CA LEU A 273 14.37 17.77 -4.86
C LEU A 273 15.87 17.98 -4.89
N SER A 274 16.33 19.19 -5.25
CA SER A 274 17.76 19.54 -5.19
C SER A 274 18.31 19.46 -3.76
N GLU A 275 17.56 19.94 -2.77
CA GLU A 275 17.90 19.81 -1.36
C GLU A 275 17.93 18.33 -0.92
N LEU A 276 16.95 17.50 -1.37
CA LEU A 276 16.85 16.09 -1.02
C LEU A 276 17.99 15.25 -1.57
N PHE A 277 18.29 15.44 -2.85
CA PHE A 277 19.29 14.63 -3.57
C PHE A 277 20.72 15.23 -3.53
N GLY A 278 20.85 16.48 -3.12
CA GLY A 278 22.15 17.17 -3.03
C GLY A 278 22.74 17.54 -4.40
N VAL A 279 21.92 17.61 -5.45
CA VAL A 279 22.28 18.00 -6.82
C VAL A 279 21.22 18.94 -7.37
N GLU A 280 21.57 19.77 -8.34
CA GLU A 280 20.59 20.59 -9.05
C GLU A 280 19.64 19.68 -9.84
N VAL A 281 18.33 19.89 -9.68
CA VAL A 281 17.28 19.10 -10.32
C VAL A 281 16.40 20.02 -11.13
N THR A 282 16.26 19.74 -12.41
CA THR A 282 15.22 20.32 -13.28
C THR A 282 14.04 19.34 -13.32
N LEU A 283 12.82 19.86 -13.25
CA LEU A 283 11.61 19.07 -13.10
C LEU A 283 10.61 19.35 -14.22
N THR A 284 10.03 18.30 -14.76
CA THR A 284 8.92 18.41 -15.72
C THR A 284 7.80 17.43 -15.34
N GLU A 285 6.56 17.93 -15.39
CA GLU A 285 5.37 17.10 -15.22
C GLU A 285 4.70 16.90 -16.57
N ARG A 286 4.34 15.65 -16.88
CA ARG A 286 3.57 15.31 -18.07
C ARG A 286 2.57 14.19 -17.77
N ASN A 287 1.29 14.45 -17.97
CA ASN A 287 0.21 13.47 -17.75
C ASN A 287 0.20 12.88 -16.33
N GLY A 288 0.50 13.68 -15.30
CA GLY A 288 0.56 13.25 -13.91
C GLY A 288 1.85 12.50 -13.52
N TYR A 289 2.78 12.29 -14.46
CA TYR A 289 4.10 11.74 -14.19
C TYR A 289 5.15 12.84 -14.12
N TRP A 290 6.10 12.65 -13.24
CA TRP A 290 7.19 13.57 -12.97
C TRP A 290 8.51 13.03 -13.51
N HIS A 291 9.29 13.86 -14.15
CA HIS A 291 10.61 13.53 -14.68
C HIS A 291 11.62 14.56 -14.20
N SER A 292 12.83 14.08 -13.90
CA SER A 292 13.96 14.93 -13.49
C SER A 292 15.20 14.64 -14.33
N TRP A 293 16.03 15.64 -14.53
CA TRP A 293 17.36 15.57 -15.12
C TRP A 293 18.28 16.63 -14.51
#